data_7ed778d8ddca585a36a0b4ecb1b757ae
#
_entry.id   7ed778d8ddca585a36a0b4ecb1b757ae
#
_cell.length_a   1.000
_cell.length_b   1.000
_cell.length_c   1.000
_cell.angle_alpha   90.00
_cell.angle_beta   90.00
_cell.angle_gamma   90.00
#
_symmetry.space_group_name_H-M   'P 1'
#
loop_
_entity.id
_entity.type
_entity.pdbx_description
1 polymer ?
#
loop_
_entity_poly.entity_id
_entity_poly.type
_entity_poly.pdbx_seq_one_letter_code
_entity_poly.pdbx_strand_id
1 'polypeptide(L)'
;FTVSEGELRAIIGPNGAGKTTFMDVVTGKTRPDQGRVIFGSTDVLRKSEAAIARLGIGRKFQRPTVFEHQSVFENLMMALANPRGPVAGIFYTLSRNDRRRVQDVAEQIHLQDVLHDPAGILSHGQKQWLEIGMLLAQEPKLPLVDEPAAGMTPAERERTVEILREVS
;
A
#
# COMPACT_ATOMS: atom_id res chain seq x y z
N PHE A 1 16.66 -14.10 -4.85
CA PHE A 1 16.28 -12.74 -4.42
C PHE A 1 15.84 -12.80 -2.95
N THR A 2 16.43 -11.98 -2.12
CA THR A 2 16.13 -11.90 -0.68
C THR A 2 15.98 -10.46 -0.27
N VAL A 3 15.06 -10.16 0.63
CA VAL A 3 14.86 -8.84 1.24
C VAL A 3 14.88 -9.04 2.76
N SER A 4 15.67 -8.23 3.45
CA SER A 4 15.77 -8.22 4.91
C SER A 4 14.75 -7.28 5.52
N GLU A 5 14.48 -7.43 6.81
CA GLU A 5 13.66 -6.47 7.56
C GLU A 5 14.33 -5.09 7.57
N GLY A 6 13.56 -4.02 7.35
CA GLY A 6 14.09 -2.66 7.23
C GLY A 6 14.83 -2.39 5.92
N GLU A 7 14.70 -3.25 4.90
CA GLU A 7 15.39 -3.07 3.62
C GLU A 7 14.43 -2.57 2.53
N LEU A 8 14.72 -1.41 1.95
CA LEU A 8 14.08 -0.94 0.72
C LEU A 8 14.79 -1.53 -0.50
N ARG A 9 14.11 -2.35 -1.28
CA ARG A 9 14.65 -2.99 -2.48
C ARG A 9 13.88 -2.58 -3.73
N ALA A 10 14.58 -2.00 -4.71
CA ALA A 10 14.01 -1.68 -6.01
C ALA A 10 14.26 -2.79 -7.04
N ILE A 11 13.21 -3.14 -7.79
CA ILE A 11 13.29 -4.05 -8.95
C ILE A 11 13.20 -3.21 -10.21
N ILE A 12 14.30 -3.16 -10.96
CA ILE A 12 14.44 -2.32 -12.16
C ILE A 12 14.50 -3.22 -13.39
N GLY A 13 13.84 -2.81 -14.45
CA GLY A 13 13.86 -3.49 -15.75
C GLY A 13 12.90 -2.83 -16.75
N PRO A 14 13.06 -3.11 -18.05
CA PRO A 14 12.18 -2.58 -19.10
C PRO A 14 10.73 -3.07 -18.94
N ASN A 15 9.81 -2.47 -19.69
CA ASN A 15 8.45 -2.95 -19.75
C ASN A 15 8.43 -4.37 -20.33
N GLY A 16 7.62 -5.26 -19.73
CA GLY A 16 7.60 -6.68 -20.10
C GLY A 16 8.68 -7.55 -19.43
N ALA A 17 9.60 -6.99 -18.62
CA ALA A 17 10.63 -7.77 -17.92
C ALA A 17 10.12 -8.67 -16.80
N GLY A 18 8.81 -8.70 -16.57
CA GLY A 18 8.19 -9.58 -15.55
C GLY A 18 8.09 -8.98 -14.14
N LYS A 19 8.36 -7.68 -13.96
CA LYS A 19 8.25 -7.01 -12.64
C LYS A 19 6.88 -7.21 -11.98
N THR A 20 5.81 -6.93 -12.72
CA THR A 20 4.43 -7.11 -12.26
C THR A 20 4.11 -8.59 -12.01
N THR A 21 4.57 -9.49 -12.91
CA THR A 21 4.42 -10.94 -12.74
C THR A 21 5.10 -11.43 -11.46
N PHE A 22 6.30 -10.92 -11.16
CA PHE A 22 6.99 -11.23 -9.90
C PHE A 22 6.14 -10.81 -8.69
N MET A 23 5.58 -9.60 -8.69
CA MET A 23 4.69 -9.15 -7.62
C MET A 23 3.40 -9.97 -7.54
N ASP A 24 2.83 -10.35 -8.68
CA ASP A 24 1.65 -11.21 -8.78
C ASP A 24 1.92 -12.60 -8.15
N VAL A 25 3.13 -13.14 -8.34
CA VAL A 25 3.55 -14.40 -7.71
C VAL A 25 3.69 -14.25 -6.20
N VAL A 26 4.34 -13.18 -5.73
CA VAL A 26 4.52 -12.93 -4.29
C VAL A 26 3.19 -12.74 -3.56
N THR A 27 2.20 -12.13 -4.22
CA THR A 27 0.86 -11.90 -3.66
C THR A 27 -0.11 -13.06 -3.88
N GLY A 28 0.31 -14.13 -4.58
CA GLY A 28 -0.51 -15.32 -4.83
C GLY A 28 -1.54 -15.19 -5.96
N LYS A 29 -1.55 -14.06 -6.67
CA LYS A 29 -2.44 -13.82 -7.82
C LYS A 29 -2.07 -14.71 -9.02
N THR A 30 -0.78 -15.02 -9.17
CA THR A 30 -0.24 -15.91 -10.21
C THR A 30 0.59 -17.00 -9.55
N ARG A 31 0.47 -18.24 -10.03
CA ARG A 31 1.32 -19.34 -9.58
C ARG A 31 2.48 -19.54 -10.56
N PRO A 32 3.73 -19.62 -10.08
CA PRO A 32 4.86 -19.92 -10.93
C PRO A 32 4.89 -21.42 -11.29
N ASP A 33 5.48 -21.77 -12.43
CA ASP A 33 5.69 -23.16 -12.83
C ASP A 33 6.70 -23.87 -11.90
N GLN A 34 7.70 -23.13 -11.41
CA GLN A 34 8.76 -23.64 -10.55
C GLN A 34 9.23 -22.59 -9.57
N GLY A 35 9.86 -23.03 -8.48
CA GLY A 35 10.46 -22.17 -7.48
C GLY A 35 9.71 -22.17 -6.15
N ARG A 36 10.13 -21.28 -5.25
CA ARG A 36 9.55 -21.08 -3.92
C ARG A 36 9.54 -19.60 -3.57
N VAL A 37 8.54 -19.18 -2.82
CA VAL A 37 8.48 -17.85 -2.20
C VAL A 37 8.25 -18.05 -0.71
N ILE A 38 9.25 -17.67 0.07
CA ILE A 38 9.24 -17.83 1.53
C ILE A 38 9.14 -16.44 2.18
N PHE A 39 8.14 -16.26 3.03
CA PHE A 39 7.97 -15.08 3.87
C PHE A 39 8.06 -15.49 5.34
N GLY A 40 9.12 -15.07 6.02
CA GLY A 40 9.51 -15.62 7.32
C GLY A 40 9.75 -17.11 7.22
N SER A 41 8.93 -17.92 7.89
CA SER A 41 8.99 -19.39 7.82
C SER A 41 7.92 -20.01 6.91
N THR A 42 7.13 -19.19 6.20
CA THR A 42 5.94 -19.63 5.47
C THR A 42 6.19 -19.66 3.96
N ASP A 43 5.91 -20.82 3.32
CA ASP A 43 5.82 -20.89 1.85
C ASP A 43 4.48 -20.29 1.40
N VAL A 44 4.54 -19.11 0.77
CA VAL A 44 3.34 -18.37 0.35
C VAL A 44 2.67 -18.96 -0.87
N LEU A 45 3.38 -19.73 -1.72
CA LEU A 45 2.80 -20.35 -2.91
C LEU A 45 1.70 -21.37 -2.58
N ARG A 46 1.65 -21.84 -1.33
CA ARG A 46 0.63 -22.78 -0.83
C ARG A 46 -0.57 -22.06 -0.18
N LYS A 47 -0.61 -20.73 -0.23
CA LYS A 47 -1.63 -19.92 0.44
C LYS A 47 -2.56 -19.28 -0.60
N SER A 48 -3.73 -18.87 -0.15
CA SER A 48 -4.61 -17.98 -0.92
C SER A 48 -4.16 -16.53 -0.77
N GLU A 49 -4.52 -15.67 -1.73
CA GLU A 49 -4.26 -14.22 -1.69
C GLU A 49 -4.67 -13.60 -0.33
N ALA A 50 -5.88 -13.93 0.15
CA ALA A 50 -6.36 -13.45 1.44
C ALA A 50 -5.52 -13.94 2.63
N ALA A 51 -4.94 -15.15 2.57
CA ALA A 51 -4.06 -15.66 3.60
C ALA A 51 -2.68 -14.97 3.54
N ILE A 52 -2.17 -14.67 2.34
CA ILE A 52 -0.94 -13.93 2.12
C ILE A 52 -1.07 -12.48 2.65
N ALA A 53 -2.17 -11.82 2.35
CA ALA A 53 -2.44 -10.48 2.89
C ALA A 53 -2.46 -10.47 4.44
N ARG A 54 -3.06 -11.51 5.07
CA ARG A 54 -3.04 -11.65 6.55
C ARG A 54 -1.66 -11.92 7.14
N LEU A 55 -0.72 -12.44 6.37
CA LEU A 55 0.68 -12.56 6.80
C LEU A 55 1.39 -11.20 6.86
N GLY A 56 0.79 -10.17 6.25
CA GLY A 56 1.33 -8.81 6.20
C GLY A 56 2.01 -8.47 4.88
N ILE A 57 1.78 -9.23 3.80
CA ILE A 57 2.22 -8.83 2.46
C ILE A 57 1.13 -7.95 1.85
N GLY A 58 1.39 -6.65 1.78
CA GLY A 58 0.49 -5.67 1.19
C GLY A 58 0.95 -5.26 -0.21
N ARG A 59 0.01 -4.98 -1.11
CA ARG A 59 0.34 -4.48 -2.46
C ARG A 59 -0.54 -3.30 -2.83
N LYS A 60 0.09 -2.25 -3.35
CA LYS A 60 -0.59 -1.19 -4.09
C LYS A 60 -0.96 -1.71 -5.48
N PHE A 61 -2.24 -1.69 -5.82
CA PHE A 61 -2.71 -2.11 -7.14
C PHE A 61 -2.45 -1.02 -8.19
N GLN A 62 -2.32 -1.43 -9.46
CA GLN A 62 -2.13 -0.50 -10.59
C GLN A 62 -3.39 0.33 -10.91
N ARG A 63 -4.58 -0.13 -10.52
CA ARG A 63 -5.82 0.65 -10.71
C ARG A 63 -5.98 1.64 -9.57
N PRO A 64 -6.40 2.88 -9.87
CA PRO A 64 -6.70 3.85 -8.82
C PRO A 64 -7.71 3.27 -7.83
N THR A 65 -7.35 3.30 -6.56
CA THR A 65 -8.19 2.80 -5.45
C THR A 65 -8.76 3.95 -4.63
N VAL A 66 -8.45 5.19 -5.02
CA VAL A 66 -8.90 6.40 -4.34
C VAL A 66 -10.37 6.66 -4.63
N PHE A 67 -11.15 6.85 -3.57
CA PHE A 67 -12.53 7.29 -3.64
C PHE A 67 -12.56 8.82 -3.73
N GLU A 68 -12.68 9.34 -4.95
CA GLU A 68 -12.52 10.78 -5.25
C GLU A 68 -13.54 11.69 -4.56
N HIS A 69 -14.74 11.18 -4.29
CA HIS A 69 -15.80 11.92 -3.59
C HIS A 69 -15.64 11.92 -2.07
N GLN A 70 -14.75 11.12 -1.54
CA GLN A 70 -14.43 11.04 -0.12
C GLN A 70 -13.20 11.92 0.18
N SER A 71 -13.08 12.38 1.43
CA SER A 71 -11.89 13.08 1.89
C SER A 71 -10.67 12.16 1.94
N VAL A 72 -9.48 12.76 2.01
CA VAL A 72 -8.23 12.02 2.27
C VAL A 72 -8.36 11.21 3.57
N PHE A 73 -8.91 11.82 4.64
CA PHE A 73 -9.19 11.16 5.91
C PHE A 73 -10.05 9.91 5.76
N GLU A 74 -11.16 10.00 5.02
CA GLU A 74 -12.08 8.88 4.83
C GLU A 74 -11.44 7.76 4.00
N ASN A 75 -10.64 8.09 2.98
CA ASN A 75 -9.88 7.11 2.22
C ASN A 75 -8.90 6.33 3.11
N LEU A 76 -8.10 7.03 3.93
CA LEU A 76 -7.17 6.39 4.86
C LEU A 76 -7.91 5.58 5.93
N MET A 77 -9.01 6.10 6.45
CA MET A 77 -9.85 5.41 7.43
C MET A 77 -10.41 4.09 6.89
N MET A 78 -10.88 4.07 5.63
CA MET A 78 -11.39 2.85 5.01
C MET A 78 -10.31 1.79 4.81
N ALA A 79 -9.05 2.22 4.68
CA ALA A 79 -7.90 1.33 4.51
C ALA A 79 -7.36 0.74 5.82
N LEU A 80 -7.72 1.27 6.99
CA LEU A 80 -7.23 0.75 8.28
C LEU A 80 -7.47 -0.75 8.43
N ALA A 81 -6.44 -1.46 8.90
CA ALA A 81 -6.49 -2.88 9.19
C ALA A 81 -7.36 -3.16 10.43
N ASN A 82 -8.66 -3.18 10.24
CA ASN A 82 -9.58 -3.58 11.30
C ASN A 82 -10.26 -4.90 10.95
N PRO A 83 -10.38 -5.85 11.89
CA PRO A 83 -11.15 -7.07 11.70
C PRO A 83 -12.65 -6.71 11.64
N ARG A 84 -13.09 -6.28 10.47
CA ARG A 84 -14.48 -5.89 10.25
C ARG A 84 -15.25 -7.09 9.71
N GLY A 85 -15.98 -7.78 10.61
CA GLY A 85 -17.10 -8.60 10.17
C GLY A 85 -18.23 -7.69 9.64
N PRO A 86 -19.14 -8.20 8.78
CA PRO A 86 -20.22 -7.40 8.18
C PRO A 86 -21.12 -6.71 9.22
N VAL A 87 -21.18 -7.20 10.44
CA VAL A 87 -21.95 -6.62 11.54
C VAL A 87 -21.17 -5.53 12.29
N ALA A 88 -19.86 -5.63 12.38
CA ALA A 88 -19.01 -4.65 13.07
C ALA A 88 -18.96 -3.29 12.34
N GLY A 89 -19.11 -3.30 11.02
CA GLY A 89 -19.11 -2.07 10.20
C GLY A 89 -20.31 -1.15 10.47
N ILE A 90 -21.44 -1.68 10.91
CA ILE A 90 -22.68 -0.90 11.18
C ILE A 90 -22.55 -0.06 12.46
N PHE A 91 -21.77 -0.54 13.44
CA PHE A 91 -21.60 0.11 14.76
C PHE A 91 -20.18 0.64 14.98
N TYR A 92 -19.38 0.79 13.90
CA TYR A 92 -18.01 1.22 14.05
C TYR A 92 -17.94 2.69 14.47
N THR A 93 -17.54 2.91 15.70
CA THR A 93 -17.16 4.23 16.21
C THR A 93 -15.63 4.37 16.09
N LEU A 94 -15.17 5.36 15.36
CA LEU A 94 -13.75 5.65 15.25
C LEU A 94 -13.12 5.82 16.63
N SER A 95 -12.18 4.94 16.96
CA SER A 95 -11.44 5.08 18.20
C SER A 95 -10.47 6.27 18.12
N ARG A 96 -10.01 6.77 19.28
CA ARG A 96 -8.95 7.79 19.30
C ARG A 96 -7.66 7.29 18.64
N ASN A 97 -7.40 6.00 18.76
CA ASN A 97 -6.23 5.35 18.14
C ASN A 97 -6.31 5.35 16.61
N ASP A 98 -7.50 5.05 16.05
CA ASP A 98 -7.71 5.07 14.60
C ASP A 98 -7.50 6.47 14.02
N ARG A 99 -8.03 7.50 14.70
CA ARG A 99 -7.82 8.90 14.28
C ARG A 99 -6.35 9.28 14.28
N ARG A 100 -5.64 8.90 15.35
CA ARG A 100 -4.20 9.14 15.46
C ARG A 100 -3.46 8.44 14.33
N ARG A 101 -3.76 7.16 14.09
CA ARG A 101 -3.14 6.39 13.01
C ARG A 101 -3.34 7.02 11.63
N VAL A 102 -4.57 7.48 11.33
CA VAL A 102 -4.84 8.19 10.07
C VAL A 102 -4.01 9.46 9.98
N GLN A 103 -3.87 10.21 11.08
CA GLN A 103 -3.09 11.43 11.11
C GLN A 103 -1.59 11.15 10.90
N ASP A 104 -1.03 10.16 11.61
CA ASP A 104 0.35 9.73 11.48
C ASP A 104 0.66 9.32 10.02
N VAL A 105 -0.23 8.54 9.39
CA VAL A 105 -0.07 8.15 7.98
C VAL A 105 -0.18 9.36 7.05
N ALA A 106 -1.11 10.29 7.30
CA ALA A 106 -1.25 11.50 6.48
C ALA A 106 0.02 12.39 6.54
N GLU A 107 0.66 12.46 7.70
CA GLU A 107 1.95 13.15 7.87
C GLU A 107 3.06 12.44 7.08
N GLN A 108 3.16 11.11 7.17
CA GLN A 108 4.14 10.31 6.43
C GLN A 108 4.05 10.49 4.91
N ILE A 109 2.83 10.62 4.38
CA ILE A 109 2.59 10.82 2.94
C ILE A 109 2.44 12.32 2.55
N HIS A 110 2.69 13.23 3.46
CA HIS A 110 2.62 14.70 3.27
C HIS A 110 1.27 15.23 2.76
N LEU A 111 0.18 14.66 3.25
CA LEU A 111 -1.19 15.09 2.95
C LEU A 111 -1.95 15.60 4.18
N GLN A 112 -1.26 15.91 5.29
CA GLN A 112 -1.88 16.40 6.53
C GLN A 112 -2.64 17.71 6.32
N ASP A 113 -2.15 18.60 5.45
CA ASP A 113 -2.74 19.93 5.21
C ASP A 113 -4.05 19.85 4.41
N VAL A 114 -4.26 18.77 3.66
CA VAL A 114 -5.45 18.50 2.83
C VAL A 114 -6.25 17.30 3.34
N LEU A 115 -6.04 16.91 4.60
CA LEU A 115 -6.62 15.71 5.20
C LEU A 115 -8.15 15.64 5.09
N HIS A 116 -8.82 16.78 5.19
CA HIS A 116 -10.27 16.89 5.13
C HIS A 116 -10.82 17.30 3.76
N ASP A 117 -9.94 17.51 2.80
CA ASP A 117 -10.34 17.88 1.43
C ASP A 117 -10.75 16.62 0.64
N PRO A 118 -11.69 16.77 -0.34
CA PRO A 118 -12.04 15.67 -1.23
C PRO A 118 -10.82 15.19 -2.02
N ALA A 119 -10.61 13.89 -2.08
CA ALA A 119 -9.47 13.31 -2.79
C ALA A 119 -9.50 13.58 -4.31
N GLY A 120 -10.65 13.94 -4.85
CA GLY A 120 -10.80 14.32 -6.25
C GLY A 120 -10.00 15.54 -6.68
N ILE A 121 -9.75 16.50 -5.77
CA ILE A 121 -8.99 17.73 -6.07
C ILE A 121 -7.48 17.56 -6.01
N LEU A 122 -7.00 16.42 -5.50
CA LEU A 122 -5.57 16.13 -5.40
C LEU A 122 -4.92 16.04 -6.78
N SER A 123 -3.67 16.49 -6.88
CA SER A 123 -2.83 16.24 -8.06
C SER A 123 -2.64 14.74 -8.31
N HIS A 124 -2.17 14.38 -9.49
CA HIS A 124 -1.86 12.97 -9.80
C HIS A 124 -0.84 12.38 -8.81
N GLY A 125 0.21 13.11 -8.50
CA GLY A 125 1.22 12.69 -7.53
C GLY A 125 0.65 12.52 -6.13
N GLN A 126 -0.16 13.47 -5.67
CA GLN A 126 -0.83 13.39 -4.36
C GLN A 126 -1.80 12.21 -4.27
N LYS A 127 -2.53 11.87 -5.35
CA LYS A 127 -3.36 10.66 -5.39
C LYS A 127 -2.51 9.40 -5.25
N GLN A 128 -1.34 9.35 -5.88
CA GLN A 128 -0.40 8.24 -5.72
C GLN A 128 0.13 8.13 -4.27
N TRP A 129 0.42 9.27 -3.61
CA TRP A 129 0.82 9.27 -2.20
C TRP A 129 -0.33 8.80 -1.30
N LEU A 130 -1.56 9.21 -1.57
CA LEU A 130 -2.72 8.72 -0.85
C LEU A 130 -2.87 7.20 -0.97
N GLU A 131 -2.64 6.63 -2.17
CA GLU A 131 -2.65 5.17 -2.36
C GLU A 131 -1.54 4.45 -1.59
N ILE A 132 -0.34 5.05 -1.50
CA ILE A 132 0.73 4.55 -0.64
C ILE A 132 0.28 4.61 0.82
N GLY A 133 -0.30 5.72 1.26
CA GLY A 133 -0.85 5.88 2.61
C GLY A 133 -1.94 4.85 2.94
N MET A 134 -2.84 4.56 2.00
CA MET A 134 -3.85 3.51 2.17
C MET A 134 -3.22 2.12 2.33
N LEU A 135 -2.08 1.86 1.68
CA LEU A 135 -1.31 0.64 1.90
C LEU A 135 -0.66 0.63 3.29
N LEU A 136 -0.04 1.73 3.70
CA LEU A 136 0.62 1.87 5.01
C LEU A 136 -0.38 1.78 6.18
N ALA A 137 -1.58 2.30 6.00
CA ALA A 137 -2.66 2.21 6.99
C ALA A 137 -3.03 0.77 7.34
N GLN A 138 -2.76 -0.19 6.46
CA GLN A 138 -2.95 -1.62 6.69
C GLN A 138 -1.83 -2.28 7.50
N GLU A 139 -0.77 -1.52 7.88
CA GLU A 139 0.40 -2.01 8.62
C GLU A 139 1.06 -3.24 7.98
N PRO A 140 1.36 -3.20 6.67
CA PRO A 140 1.98 -4.35 6.03
C PRO A 140 3.41 -4.55 6.54
N LYS A 141 3.81 -5.81 6.73
CA LYS A 141 5.20 -6.19 7.03
C LYS A 141 6.08 -6.14 5.78
N LEU A 142 5.48 -6.31 4.60
CA LEU A 142 6.14 -6.22 3.30
C LEU A 142 5.21 -5.44 2.35
N PRO A 143 5.37 -4.12 2.23
CA PRO A 143 4.66 -3.35 1.23
C PRO A 143 5.28 -3.55 -0.15
N LEU A 144 4.46 -3.86 -1.15
CA LEU A 144 4.84 -3.97 -2.55
C LEU A 144 4.21 -2.82 -3.33
N VAL A 145 5.04 -1.97 -3.92
CA VAL A 145 4.61 -0.79 -4.69
C VAL A 145 5.07 -0.93 -6.13
N ASP A 146 4.12 -0.98 -7.05
CA ASP A 146 4.39 -1.10 -8.50
C ASP A 146 4.33 0.30 -9.12
N GLU A 147 5.41 0.68 -9.79
CA GLU A 147 5.56 1.96 -10.50
C GLU A 147 5.14 3.20 -9.66
N PRO A 148 5.68 3.40 -8.44
CA PRO A 148 5.23 4.43 -7.50
C PRO A 148 5.35 5.87 -8.01
N ALA A 149 6.17 6.11 -9.05
CA ALA A 149 6.48 7.43 -9.58
C ALA A 149 6.03 7.61 -11.04
N ALA A 150 5.15 6.74 -11.55
CA ALA A 150 4.66 6.84 -12.93
C ALA A 150 3.84 8.12 -13.13
N GLY A 151 4.14 8.88 -14.20
CA GLY A 151 3.42 10.10 -14.55
C GLY A 151 3.67 11.31 -13.63
N MET A 152 4.60 11.22 -12.69
CA MET A 152 4.93 12.30 -11.76
C MET A 152 5.94 13.29 -12.32
N THR A 153 5.86 14.54 -11.85
CA THR A 153 6.89 15.55 -12.04
C THR A 153 8.18 15.19 -11.30
N PRO A 154 9.35 15.78 -11.63
CA PRO A 154 10.59 15.52 -10.93
C PRO A 154 10.50 15.73 -9.40
N ALA A 155 9.85 16.83 -8.97
CA ALA A 155 9.69 17.13 -7.54
C ALA A 155 8.80 16.11 -6.82
N GLU A 156 7.70 15.66 -7.46
CA GLU A 156 6.85 14.61 -6.89
C GLU A 156 7.57 13.27 -6.79
N ARG A 157 8.48 12.93 -7.74
CA ARG A 157 9.31 11.71 -7.67
C ARG A 157 10.27 11.73 -6.49
N GLU A 158 10.97 12.86 -6.29
CA GLU A 158 11.87 13.02 -5.15
C GLU A 158 11.10 12.81 -3.83
N ARG A 159 9.94 13.45 -3.70
CA ARG A 159 9.08 13.28 -2.54
C ARG A 159 8.60 11.86 -2.34
N THR A 160 8.26 11.14 -3.43
CA THR A 160 7.88 9.72 -3.36
C THR A 160 9.03 8.86 -2.84
N VAL A 161 10.27 9.15 -3.23
CA VAL A 161 11.44 8.44 -2.71
C VAL A 161 11.64 8.70 -1.21
N GLU A 162 11.42 9.94 -0.74
CA GLU A 162 11.46 10.29 0.68
C GLU A 162 10.43 9.46 1.46
N ILE A 163 9.15 9.49 1.03
CA ILE A 163 8.07 8.69 1.64
C ILE A 163 8.46 7.20 1.75
N LEU A 164 8.97 6.62 0.65
CA LEU A 164 9.33 5.19 0.64
C LEU A 164 10.52 4.87 1.55
N ARG A 165 11.44 5.81 1.77
CA ARG A 165 12.57 5.65 2.70
C ARG A 165 12.17 5.77 4.16
N GLU A 166 11.21 6.63 4.46
CA GLU A 166 10.73 6.83 5.84
C GLU A 166 9.92 5.65 6.37
N VAL A 167 9.36 4.84 5.47
CA VAL A 167 8.50 3.70 5.81
C VAL A 167 9.18 2.32 5.67
N SER A 168 10.47 2.32 5.34
CA SER A 168 11.26 1.06 5.18
C SER A 168 11.96 0.60 6.46
#